data_97855ab44d8b157d5925fa9b32a78483
#
_entry.id   97855ab44d8b157d5925fa9b32a78483
#
_cell.length_a   1.000
_cell.length_b   1.000
_cell.length_c   1.000
_cell.angle_alpha   90.00
_cell.angle_beta   90.00
_cell.angle_gamma   90.00
#
_symmetry.space_group_name_H-M   'P 1'
#
loop_
_entity.id
_entity.type
_entity.pdbx_description
1 polymer ?
#
loop_
_entity_poly.entity_id
_entity_poly.type
_entity_poly.pdbx_seq_one_letter_code
_entity_poly.pdbx_strand_id
1 'polypeptide(L)'
;MVIEVSHSRGTLTSSIATAQQLNDGVNDAAIGSVTFNGAAANAQRMADRVDQVTGGQGVVLQSTHKDDLVGASIGGNTPTGGLDSGFIAAHGAYTESLPAQNKPDGSLNETRDLTDSAWGKGKIGLPVIVQPTGIHK
;
A
#
# COMPACT_ATOMS: atom_id res chain seq x y z
N MET A 1 -5.42 2.21 -18.03
CA MET A 1 -5.31 1.58 -16.68
C MET A 1 -4.42 2.47 -15.82
N VAL A 2 -4.89 2.87 -14.66
CA VAL A 2 -4.15 3.68 -13.68
C VAL A 2 -3.55 2.73 -12.64
N ILE A 3 -2.28 2.91 -12.33
CA ILE A 3 -1.58 2.25 -11.23
C ILE A 3 -1.18 3.35 -10.26
N GLU A 4 -1.65 3.26 -9.04
CA GLU A 4 -1.32 4.18 -7.96
C GLU A 4 -0.43 3.49 -6.93
N VAL A 5 0.59 4.22 -6.46
CA VAL A 5 1.42 3.80 -5.33
C VAL A 5 1.48 4.93 -4.32
N SER A 6 1.05 4.66 -3.11
CA SER A 6 0.99 5.64 -2.03
C SER A 6 1.73 5.14 -0.78
N HIS A 7 2.34 6.07 -0.05
CA HIS A 7 3.05 5.80 1.20
C HIS A 7 2.58 6.76 2.29
N SER A 8 2.49 6.24 3.53
CA SER A 8 2.21 7.03 4.73
C SER A 8 0.96 7.91 4.58
N ARG A 9 1.07 9.21 4.77
CA ARG A 9 -0.03 10.18 4.62
C ARG A 9 -0.63 10.25 3.22
N GLY A 10 0.14 9.93 2.18
CA GLY A 10 -0.37 9.87 0.82
C GLY A 10 -1.54 8.91 0.67
N THR A 11 -1.55 7.84 1.45
CA THR A 11 -2.65 6.86 1.46
C THR A 11 -3.97 7.44 1.98
N LEU A 12 -3.92 8.40 2.90
CA LEU A 12 -5.12 9.13 3.34
C LEU A 12 -5.69 9.97 2.20
N THR A 13 -4.84 10.68 1.47
CA THR A 13 -5.25 11.47 0.30
C THR A 13 -5.92 10.59 -0.74
N SER A 14 -5.31 9.48 -1.09
CA SER A 14 -5.88 8.47 -1.99
C SER A 14 -7.23 7.95 -1.50
N SER A 15 -7.28 7.56 -0.23
CA SER A 15 -8.50 7.03 0.38
C SER A 15 -9.65 8.05 0.43
N ILE A 16 -9.33 9.33 0.67
CA ILE A 16 -10.31 10.43 0.66
C ILE A 16 -10.80 10.69 -0.78
N ALA A 17 -9.87 10.75 -1.75
CA ALA A 17 -10.23 10.95 -3.14
C ALA A 17 -11.17 9.85 -3.67
N THR A 18 -10.89 8.59 -3.35
CA THR A 18 -11.76 7.46 -3.74
C THR A 18 -13.12 7.53 -3.04
N ALA A 19 -13.16 7.93 -1.77
CA ALA A 19 -14.42 8.15 -1.07
C ALA A 19 -15.25 9.28 -1.72
N GLN A 20 -14.60 10.35 -2.17
CA GLN A 20 -15.26 11.46 -2.87
C GLN A 20 -15.83 10.98 -4.21
N GLN A 21 -15.08 10.20 -4.98
CA GLN A 21 -15.57 9.60 -6.22
C GLN A 21 -16.85 8.79 -6.01
N LEU A 22 -16.88 7.96 -4.94
CA LEU A 22 -18.08 7.21 -4.59
C LEU A 22 -19.26 8.11 -4.23
N ASN A 23 -19.04 9.15 -3.44
CA ASN A 23 -20.09 10.10 -3.06
C ASN A 23 -20.65 10.85 -4.28
N ASP A 24 -19.80 11.12 -5.25
CA ASP A 24 -20.18 11.82 -6.48
C ASP A 24 -20.78 10.85 -7.53
N GLY A 25 -20.89 9.57 -7.20
CA GLY A 25 -21.44 8.55 -8.10
C GLY A 25 -20.53 8.24 -9.30
N VAL A 26 -19.24 8.52 -9.18
CA VAL A 26 -18.27 8.24 -10.23
C VAL A 26 -17.96 6.75 -10.27
N ASN A 27 -18.05 6.18 -11.46
CA ASN A 27 -17.58 4.83 -11.76
C ASN A 27 -16.29 4.96 -12.59
N ASP A 28 -15.18 4.50 -12.02
CA ASP A 28 -13.86 4.66 -12.63
C ASP A 28 -13.20 3.31 -12.91
N ALA A 29 -13.57 2.70 -14.02
CA ALA A 29 -12.97 1.45 -14.49
C ALA A 29 -11.50 1.59 -14.93
N ALA A 30 -10.94 2.80 -14.95
CA ALA A 30 -9.54 3.01 -15.30
C ALA A 30 -8.57 2.66 -14.17
N ILE A 31 -9.01 2.63 -12.91
CA ILE A 31 -8.19 2.21 -11.77
C ILE A 31 -7.94 0.71 -11.88
N GLY A 32 -6.69 0.32 -12.15
CA GLY A 32 -6.29 -1.09 -12.21
C GLY A 32 -5.75 -1.61 -10.88
N SER A 33 -4.86 -0.84 -10.23
CA SER A 33 -4.34 -1.21 -8.92
C SER A 33 -3.97 0.00 -8.07
N VAL A 34 -4.12 -0.17 -6.77
CA VAL A 34 -3.66 0.77 -5.73
C VAL A 34 -2.76 0.02 -4.76
N THR A 35 -1.55 0.51 -4.55
CA THR A 35 -0.60 -0.08 -3.60
C THR A 35 -0.38 0.87 -2.43
N PHE A 36 -0.63 0.38 -1.22
CA PHE A 36 -0.43 1.08 0.04
C PHE A 36 0.80 0.55 0.76
N ASN A 37 1.78 1.42 1.01
CA ASN A 37 2.99 1.11 1.76
C ASN A 37 3.00 1.88 3.08
N GLY A 38 3.10 1.20 4.22
CA GLY A 38 3.09 1.84 5.55
C GLY A 38 1.91 2.79 5.74
N ALA A 39 0.73 2.33 5.36
CA ALA A 39 -0.42 3.19 5.13
C ALA A 39 -1.02 3.76 6.41
N ALA A 40 -1.16 5.07 6.48
CA ALA A 40 -1.96 5.73 7.52
C ALA A 40 -3.47 5.54 7.30
N ALA A 41 -3.90 5.13 6.10
CA ALA A 41 -5.26 4.72 5.81
C ALA A 41 -5.43 3.19 5.94
N ASN A 42 -6.64 2.76 6.23
CA ASN A 42 -6.96 1.34 6.32
C ASN A 42 -7.08 0.72 4.92
N ALA A 43 -6.24 -0.27 4.62
CA ALA A 43 -6.18 -0.92 3.32
C ALA A 43 -7.44 -1.76 3.01
N GLN A 44 -8.07 -2.36 4.02
CA GLN A 44 -9.33 -3.09 3.83
C GLN A 44 -10.46 -2.15 3.38
N ARG A 45 -10.57 -0.99 4.03
CA ARG A 45 -11.56 0.02 3.62
C ARG A 45 -11.28 0.56 2.22
N MET A 46 -10.00 0.69 1.86
CA MET A 46 -9.63 1.07 0.49
C MET A 46 -10.02 0.00 -0.52
N ALA A 47 -9.82 -1.29 -0.20
CA ALA A 47 -10.21 -2.40 -1.06
C ALA A 47 -11.73 -2.38 -1.34
N ASP A 48 -12.54 -2.19 -0.31
CA ASP A 48 -13.99 -2.10 -0.46
C ASP A 48 -14.42 -0.91 -1.33
N ARG A 49 -13.75 0.23 -1.22
CA ARG A 49 -14.02 1.42 -2.05
C ARG A 49 -13.59 1.25 -3.50
N VAL A 50 -12.41 0.70 -3.72
CA VAL A 50 -11.90 0.42 -5.08
C VAL A 50 -12.79 -0.59 -5.78
N ASP A 51 -13.23 -1.62 -5.08
CA ASP A 51 -14.21 -2.59 -5.60
C ASP A 51 -15.49 -1.90 -6.09
N GLN A 52 -16.04 -0.99 -5.30
CA GLN A 52 -17.23 -0.23 -5.69
C GLN A 52 -17.00 0.70 -6.88
N VAL A 53 -15.95 1.53 -6.82
CA VAL A 53 -15.65 2.52 -7.85
C VAL A 53 -15.36 1.87 -9.20
N THR A 54 -14.70 0.71 -9.19
CA THR A 54 -14.27 0.02 -10.41
C THR A 54 -15.23 -1.07 -10.88
N GLY A 55 -16.30 -1.34 -10.13
CA GLY A 55 -17.19 -2.47 -10.42
C GLY A 55 -16.51 -3.83 -10.29
N GLY A 56 -15.60 -3.97 -9.32
CA GLY A 56 -14.92 -5.23 -9.03
C GLY A 56 -13.66 -5.50 -9.87
N GLN A 57 -13.19 -4.52 -10.64
CA GLN A 57 -12.03 -4.72 -11.53
C GLN A 57 -10.71 -4.22 -10.94
N GLY A 58 -10.75 -3.35 -9.95
CA GLY A 58 -9.57 -2.80 -9.30
C GLY A 58 -9.03 -3.70 -8.20
N VAL A 59 -7.74 -3.64 -7.97
CA VAL A 59 -7.03 -4.42 -6.95
C VAL A 59 -6.33 -3.50 -5.97
N VAL A 60 -6.43 -3.78 -4.68
CA VAL A 60 -5.65 -3.11 -3.65
C VAL A 60 -4.60 -4.05 -3.10
N LEU A 61 -3.37 -3.56 -3.02
CA LEU A 61 -2.25 -4.24 -2.40
C LEU A 61 -1.77 -3.44 -1.19
N GLN A 62 -1.24 -4.12 -0.19
CA GLN A 62 -0.60 -3.46 0.94
C GLN A 62 0.72 -4.10 1.32
N SER A 63 1.63 -3.28 1.84
CA SER A 63 2.83 -3.70 2.53
C SER A 63 2.92 -2.94 3.85
N THR A 64 2.98 -3.66 4.96
CA THR A 64 3.05 -3.08 6.31
C THR A 64 4.09 -3.83 7.12
N HIS A 65 5.14 -3.14 7.55
CA HIS A 65 6.13 -3.73 8.44
C HIS A 65 5.58 -3.89 9.87
N LYS A 66 5.98 -4.95 10.56
CA LYS A 66 5.49 -5.25 11.91
C LYS A 66 5.75 -4.14 12.93
N ASP A 67 6.88 -3.42 12.79
CA ASP A 67 7.28 -2.36 13.69
C ASP A 67 6.86 -0.95 13.20
N ASP A 68 6.15 -0.89 12.09
CA ASP A 68 5.61 0.36 11.57
C ASP A 68 4.31 0.73 12.29
N LEU A 69 4.41 1.60 13.29
CA LEU A 69 3.24 2.07 14.04
C LEU A 69 2.24 2.85 13.18
N VAL A 70 2.69 3.52 12.12
CA VAL A 70 1.77 4.23 11.22
C VAL A 70 0.92 3.22 10.45
N GLY A 71 1.54 2.24 9.83
CA GLY A 71 0.82 1.22 9.08
C GLY A 71 -0.04 0.32 9.97
N ALA A 72 0.55 -0.22 11.03
CA ALA A 72 -0.12 -1.21 11.87
C ALA A 72 -1.12 -0.59 12.86
N SER A 73 -0.76 0.51 13.54
CA SER A 73 -1.61 1.07 14.60
C SER A 73 -2.52 2.17 14.10
N ILE A 74 -2.00 3.17 13.37
CA ILE A 74 -2.83 4.28 12.86
C ILE A 74 -3.70 3.81 11.70
N GLY A 75 -3.12 3.12 10.73
CA GLY A 75 -3.85 2.56 9.59
C GLY A 75 -4.68 1.34 9.94
N GLY A 76 -4.35 0.65 11.03
CA GLY A 76 -5.01 -0.59 11.43
C GLY A 76 -4.81 -1.72 10.41
N ASN A 77 -3.66 -1.74 9.76
CA ASN A 77 -3.34 -2.73 8.73
C ASN A 77 -2.61 -3.92 9.32
N THR A 78 -2.91 -5.12 8.81
CA THR A 78 -2.21 -6.33 9.23
C THR A 78 -0.76 -6.31 8.72
N PRO A 79 0.25 -6.53 9.57
CA PRO A 79 1.63 -6.62 9.12
C PRO A 79 1.85 -7.72 8.08
N THR A 80 2.59 -7.40 7.03
CA THR A 80 2.90 -8.31 5.92
C THR A 80 4.36 -8.73 5.89
N GLY A 81 5.19 -8.10 6.70
CA GLY A 81 6.61 -8.39 6.82
C GLY A 81 7.23 -7.66 8.01
N GLY A 82 8.51 -7.82 8.23
CA GLY A 82 9.17 -7.21 9.35
C GLY A 82 10.61 -6.83 9.11
N LEU A 83 11.02 -5.71 9.70
CA LEU A 83 12.40 -5.29 9.85
C LEU A 83 12.73 -5.28 11.34
N ASP A 84 13.89 -5.79 11.72
CA ASP A 84 14.43 -5.62 13.08
C ASP A 84 15.15 -4.27 13.16
N SER A 85 14.40 -3.19 13.09
CA SER A 85 14.97 -1.85 12.92
C SER A 85 14.27 -0.77 13.73
N GLY A 86 13.22 -1.10 14.45
CA GLY A 86 12.41 -0.14 15.20
C GLY A 86 11.56 0.76 14.31
N PHE A 87 10.72 1.58 14.96
CA PHE A 87 9.63 2.31 14.34
C PHE A 87 10.01 3.22 13.18
N ILE A 88 11.01 4.09 13.36
CA ILE A 88 11.35 5.10 12.34
C ILE A 88 11.91 4.45 11.07
N ALA A 89 12.82 3.50 11.25
CA ALA A 89 13.41 2.79 10.13
C ALA A 89 12.39 1.91 9.42
N ALA A 90 11.54 1.21 10.17
CA ALA A 90 10.47 0.39 9.60
C ALA A 90 9.51 1.22 8.75
N HIS A 91 9.13 2.43 9.21
CA HIS A 91 8.25 3.31 8.45
C HIS A 91 8.92 3.91 7.21
N GLY A 92 10.21 4.21 7.27
CA GLY A 92 10.99 4.76 6.14
C GLY A 92 11.35 3.75 5.06
N ALA A 93 11.44 2.47 5.39
CA ALA A 93 11.99 1.44 4.51
C ALA A 93 11.14 1.13 3.25
N TYR A 94 9.89 1.53 3.21
CA TYR A 94 9.00 1.30 2.04
C TYR A 94 9.46 2.01 0.78
N THR A 95 10.24 3.08 0.88
CA THR A 95 10.79 3.77 -0.28
C THR A 95 11.67 2.85 -1.14
N GLU A 96 12.21 1.81 -0.55
CA GLU A 96 13.04 0.84 -1.24
C GLU A 96 12.23 -0.23 -1.99
N SER A 97 10.95 -0.34 -1.74
CA SER A 97 10.01 -1.22 -2.45
C SER A 97 9.22 -0.52 -3.57
N LEU A 98 9.41 0.79 -3.76
CA LEU A 98 8.69 1.53 -4.78
C LEU A 98 9.12 1.15 -6.20
N PRO A 99 8.18 1.15 -7.18
CA PRO A 99 8.48 0.80 -8.57
C PRO A 99 9.56 1.66 -9.21
N ALA A 100 9.75 2.90 -8.73
CA ALA A 100 10.79 3.80 -9.21
C ALA A 100 12.22 3.29 -8.92
N GLN A 101 12.35 2.27 -8.12
CA GLN A 101 13.61 1.62 -7.78
C GLN A 101 13.80 0.29 -8.52
N ASN A 102 13.40 0.27 -9.76
CA ASN A 102 13.69 -0.85 -10.65
C ASN A 102 15.19 -1.10 -10.72
N LYS A 103 15.57 -2.35 -10.97
CA LYS A 103 16.94 -2.70 -11.27
C LYS A 103 17.42 -1.90 -12.50
N PRO A 104 18.74 -1.69 -12.67
CA PRO A 104 19.29 -0.98 -13.82
C PRO A 104 18.86 -1.54 -15.19
N ASP A 105 18.50 -2.81 -15.25
CA ASP A 105 17.98 -3.49 -16.45
C ASP A 105 16.48 -3.24 -16.70
N GLY A 106 15.82 -2.40 -15.88
CA GLY A 106 14.39 -2.09 -15.98
C GLY A 106 13.45 -3.14 -15.37
N SER A 107 13.98 -4.24 -14.86
CA SER A 107 13.15 -5.24 -14.17
C SER A 107 12.70 -4.74 -12.80
N LEU A 108 11.52 -5.21 -12.33
CA LEU A 108 11.00 -4.88 -11.02
C LEU A 108 11.88 -5.49 -9.93
N ASN A 109 12.16 -4.73 -8.90
CA ASN A 109 12.76 -5.24 -7.69
C ASN A 109 11.65 -5.79 -6.79
N GLU A 110 11.30 -7.05 -6.98
CA GLU A 110 10.18 -7.69 -6.28
C GLU A 110 10.40 -7.84 -4.78
N THR A 111 11.65 -8.04 -4.38
CA THR A 111 12.06 -8.04 -2.97
C THR A 111 13.41 -7.35 -2.85
N ARG A 112 13.61 -6.60 -1.80
CA ARG A 112 14.91 -5.99 -1.52
C ARG A 112 15.45 -6.51 -0.19
N ASP A 113 16.69 -6.98 -0.23
CA ASP A 113 17.42 -7.29 0.98
C ASP A 113 17.97 -5.96 1.56
N LEU A 114 17.54 -5.63 2.77
CA LEU A 114 17.95 -4.42 3.47
C LEU A 114 19.15 -4.62 4.39
N THR A 115 19.86 -5.74 4.27
CA THR A 115 21.01 -6.04 5.14
C THR A 115 22.06 -4.92 5.15
N ASP A 116 22.22 -4.25 4.01
CA ASP A 116 23.15 -3.13 3.83
C ASP A 116 22.46 -1.77 3.73
N SER A 117 21.17 -1.72 4.03
CA SER A 117 20.39 -0.50 3.98
C SER A 117 20.65 0.38 5.21
N ALA A 118 20.65 1.71 5.00
CA ALA A 118 20.66 2.69 6.09
C ALA A 118 19.39 2.65 6.96
N TRP A 119 18.35 1.98 6.50
CA TRP A 119 17.03 1.90 7.14
C TRP A 119 16.84 0.69 8.06
N GLY A 120 17.79 -0.23 8.10
CA GLY A 120 17.72 -1.40 8.96
C GLY A 120 18.11 -2.69 8.26
N LYS A 121 17.85 -3.81 8.93
CA LYS A 121 18.14 -5.17 8.43
C LYS A 121 16.86 -5.93 8.20
N GLY A 122 16.83 -6.72 7.15
CA GLY A 122 15.69 -7.57 6.84
C GLY A 122 15.29 -7.53 5.38
N LYS A 123 14.12 -8.06 5.09
CA LYS A 123 13.56 -8.07 3.74
C LYS A 123 12.24 -7.33 3.73
N ILE A 124 12.07 -6.48 2.74
CA ILE A 124 10.76 -5.94 2.43
C ILE A 124 9.95 -7.06 1.79
N GLY A 125 8.85 -7.44 2.42
CA GLY A 125 7.90 -8.40 1.85
C GLY A 125 7.24 -7.83 0.59
N LEU A 126 6.86 -8.72 -0.33
CA LEU A 126 6.00 -8.34 -1.44
C LEU A 126 4.67 -7.80 -0.90
N PRO A 127 4.08 -6.78 -1.56
CA PRO A 127 2.74 -6.37 -1.23
C PRO A 127 1.75 -7.51 -1.35
N VAL A 128 0.84 -7.64 -0.39
CA VAL A 128 -0.22 -8.65 -0.42
C VAL A 128 -1.51 -8.04 -0.94
N ILE A 129 -2.29 -8.83 -1.67
CA ILE A 129 -3.62 -8.43 -2.14
C ILE A 129 -4.57 -8.38 -0.95
N VAL A 130 -5.29 -7.28 -0.84
CA VAL A 130 -6.37 -7.09 0.12
C VAL A 130 -7.69 -7.37 -0.58
N GLN A 131 -8.33 -8.46 -0.21
CA GLN A 131 -9.62 -8.82 -0.79
C GLN A 131 -10.73 -7.89 -0.26
N PRO A 132 -11.58 -7.34 -1.11
CA PRO A 132 -12.74 -6.59 -0.64
C PRO A 132 -13.70 -7.51 0.13
N THR A 133 -14.37 -6.95 1.13
CA THR A 133 -15.37 -7.69 1.92
C THR A 133 -16.69 -7.83 1.19
N GLY A 134 -16.92 -7.06 0.15
CA GLY A 134 -18.21 -6.91 -0.51
C GLY A 134 -19.24 -6.12 0.30
N ILE A 135 -18.83 -5.55 1.43
CA ILE A 135 -19.67 -4.68 2.25
C ILE A 135 -19.52 -3.24 1.74
N HIS A 136 -20.53 -2.79 1.04
CA HIS A 136 -20.60 -1.41 0.55
C HIS A 136 -21.22 -0.51 1.63
N LYS A 137 -20.41 0.37 2.15
CA LYS A 137 -20.84 1.38 3.14
C LYS A 137 -20.65 2.78 2.59
#